data_21efafa587310e76e9624b480ce562ab
#
_entry.id   21efafa587310e76e9624b480ce562ab
#
_cell.length_a   1.000
_cell.length_b   1.000
_cell.length_c   1.000
_cell.angle_alpha   90.00
_cell.angle_beta   90.00
_cell.angle_gamma   90.00
#
_symmetry.space_group_name_H-M   'P 1'
#
loop_
_entity.id
_entity.type
_entity.pdbx_description
1 polymer ?
#
loop_
_entity_poly.entity_id
_entity_poly.type
_entity_poly.pdbx_seq_one_letter_code
_entity_poly.pdbx_strand_id
1 'polypeptide(L)'
;RDTDRSRGLGDVYKRQDKALVVTTPEVSAIRDADRIIGLLEANEIRDISLIINRLRPDMIARGDMMSVDDVTDILAVDLIGTILDDEQIVIATNQGEPLSGKSSQAEEEYMNICKRLLGEEIPFADINRKQGLLRKIGSFFKK
;
A
#
# COMPACT_ATOMS: atom_id res chain seq x y z
N ARG A 1 28.88 0.40 22.59
CA ARG A 1 28.46 -0.89 22.07
C ARG A 1 27.46 -0.74 20.92
N ASP A 2 26.40 -0.01 21.18
CA ASP A 2 25.35 0.22 20.18
C ASP A 2 25.78 1.24 19.12
N THR A 3 26.76 2.06 19.42
CA THR A 3 27.29 3.08 18.52
C THR A 3 27.99 2.48 17.30
N ASP A 4 28.77 1.42 17.49
CA ASP A 4 29.48 0.75 16.40
C ASP A 4 28.53 -0.11 15.56
N ARG A 5 27.55 -0.75 16.17
CA ARG A 5 26.46 -1.40 15.47
C ARG A 5 25.61 -0.43 14.69
N SER A 6 25.32 0.74 15.26
CA SER A 6 24.56 1.77 14.60
C SER A 6 25.30 2.30 13.37
N ARG A 7 26.60 2.42 13.40
CA ARG A 7 27.40 2.84 12.24
C ARG A 7 27.37 1.79 11.14
N GLY A 8 27.59 0.51 11.50
CA GLY A 8 27.53 -0.57 10.53
C GLY A 8 26.16 -0.73 9.90
N LEU A 9 25.10 -0.64 10.69
CA LEU A 9 23.73 -0.65 10.20
C LEU A 9 23.42 0.59 9.37
N GLY A 10 23.87 1.77 9.77
CA GLY A 10 23.70 3.00 9.02
C GLY A 10 24.36 2.93 7.64
N ASP A 11 25.56 2.36 7.54
CA ASP A 11 26.23 2.16 6.27
C ASP A 11 25.54 1.12 5.39
N VAL A 12 25.01 0.06 5.97
CA VAL A 12 24.20 -0.92 5.26
C VAL A 12 22.90 -0.30 4.73
N TYR A 13 22.20 0.48 5.55
CA TYR A 13 20.96 1.15 5.13
C TYR A 13 21.21 2.21 4.07
N LYS A 14 22.30 2.93 4.11
CA LYS A 14 22.67 3.89 3.06
C LYS A 14 22.94 3.24 1.71
N ARG A 15 23.18 1.94 1.68
CA ARG A 15 23.36 1.15 0.46
C ARG A 15 22.10 0.40 0.02
N GLN A 16 20.99 0.61 0.71
CA GLN A 16 19.73 0.02 0.29
C GLN A 16 19.28 0.67 -1.01
N ASP A 17 18.96 -0.16 -1.96
CA ASP A 17 18.57 0.30 -3.29
C ASP A 17 17.09 0.69 -3.36
N LYS A 18 16.28 0.21 -2.43
CA LYS A 18 14.83 0.39 -2.45
C LYS A 18 14.23 0.53 -1.05
N ALA A 19 13.25 1.41 -0.93
CA ALA A 19 12.45 1.56 0.27
C ALA A 19 10.97 1.30 -0.04
N LEU A 20 10.29 0.60 0.87
CA LEU A 20 8.84 0.43 0.83
C LEU A 20 8.23 1.26 1.95
N VAL A 21 7.38 2.20 1.57
CA VAL A 21 6.63 3.02 2.53
C VAL A 21 5.20 2.51 2.58
N VAL A 22 4.74 2.19 3.77
CA VAL A 22 3.38 1.71 4.01
C VAL A 22 2.60 2.78 4.73
N THR A 23 1.46 3.17 4.20
CA THR A 23 0.56 4.15 4.81
C THR A 23 -0.88 3.68 4.75
N THR A 24 -1.72 4.25 5.59
CA THR A 24 -3.17 4.18 5.46
C THR A 24 -3.67 5.46 4.79
N PRO A 25 -4.89 5.48 4.22
CA PRO A 25 -5.40 6.66 3.51
C PRO A 25 -5.99 7.73 4.44
N GLU A 26 -5.44 7.86 5.63
CA GLU A 26 -5.82 8.88 6.61
C GLU A 26 -4.85 10.05 6.54
N VAL A 27 -5.34 11.27 6.71
CA VAL A 27 -4.55 12.50 6.57
C VAL A 27 -3.31 12.49 7.47
N SER A 28 -3.44 12.06 8.71
CA SER A 28 -2.31 11.98 9.65
C SER A 28 -1.24 11.00 9.20
N ALA A 29 -1.65 9.84 8.72
CA ALA A 29 -0.74 8.80 8.23
C ALA A 29 -0.02 9.28 6.95
N ILE A 30 -0.73 9.97 6.06
CA ILE A 30 -0.16 10.52 4.83
C ILE A 30 0.89 11.60 5.14
N ARG A 31 0.64 12.45 6.14
CA ARG A 31 1.63 13.43 6.60
C ARG A 31 2.90 12.77 7.13
N ASP A 32 2.74 11.69 7.89
CA ASP A 32 3.88 10.93 8.42
C ASP A 32 4.65 10.26 7.29
N ALA A 33 3.96 9.68 6.33
CA ALA A 33 4.57 9.09 5.13
C ALA A 33 5.34 10.13 4.32
N ASP A 34 4.78 11.32 4.15
CA ASP A 34 5.44 12.42 3.43
C ASP A 34 6.77 12.82 4.11
N ARG A 35 6.77 12.90 5.43
CA ARG A 35 8.00 13.18 6.20
C ARG A 35 9.05 12.09 6.02
N ILE A 36 8.63 10.82 6.08
CA ILE A 36 9.53 9.68 5.90
C ILE A 36 10.12 9.68 4.50
N ILE A 37 9.29 9.93 3.48
CA ILE A 37 9.75 10.03 2.10
C ILE A 37 10.78 11.16 1.96
N GLY A 38 10.54 12.33 2.54
CA GLY A 38 11.47 13.42 2.54
C GLY A 38 12.81 13.07 3.20
N LEU A 39 12.78 12.32 4.31
CA LEU A 39 13.99 11.85 4.98
C LEU A 39 14.75 10.82 4.13
N LEU A 40 14.03 9.92 3.46
CA LEU A 40 14.65 8.94 2.56
C LEU A 40 15.34 9.62 1.39
N GLU A 41 14.68 10.59 0.77
CA GLU A 41 15.24 11.39 -0.32
C GLU A 41 16.45 12.19 0.12
N ALA A 42 16.41 12.79 1.31
CA ALA A 42 17.56 13.50 1.90
C ALA A 42 18.76 12.59 2.14
N ASN A 43 18.53 11.29 2.34
CA ASN A 43 19.57 10.27 2.47
C ASN A 43 19.90 9.56 1.16
N GLU A 44 19.51 10.15 0.04
CA GLU A 44 19.79 9.66 -1.31
C GLU A 44 19.13 8.34 -1.68
N ILE A 45 18.10 7.94 -0.94
CA ILE A 45 17.25 6.80 -1.30
C ILE A 45 16.14 7.31 -2.20
N ARG A 46 16.22 7.00 -3.49
CA ARG A 46 15.32 7.54 -4.50
C ARG A 46 14.32 6.51 -5.04
N ASP A 47 14.66 5.24 -4.98
CA ASP A 47 13.74 4.17 -5.36
C ASP A 47 12.80 3.86 -4.20
N ILE A 48 11.70 4.60 -4.15
CA ILE A 48 10.70 4.52 -3.10
C ILE A 48 9.40 4.03 -3.72
N SER A 49 8.84 2.97 -3.15
CA SER A 49 7.55 2.43 -3.55
C SER A 49 6.56 2.53 -2.40
N LEU A 50 5.30 2.78 -2.74
CA LEU A 50 4.22 3.00 -1.79
C LEU A 50 3.27 1.81 -1.75
N ILE A 51 2.93 1.40 -0.54
CA ILE A 51 1.83 0.47 -0.28
C ILE A 51 0.77 1.23 0.52
N ILE A 52 -0.46 1.24 0.03
CA ILE A 52 -1.59 1.82 0.74
C ILE A 52 -2.37 0.69 1.38
N ASN A 53 -2.43 0.70 2.71
CA ASN A 53 -3.06 -0.33 3.51
C ASN A 53 -4.44 0.13 4.01
N ARG A 54 -5.31 -0.80 4.31
CA ARG A 54 -6.62 -0.58 4.91
C ARG A 54 -7.53 0.32 4.08
N LEU A 55 -7.52 0.12 2.77
CA LEU A 55 -8.43 0.81 1.86
C LEU A 55 -9.86 0.30 2.02
N ARG A 56 -10.80 1.22 2.01
CA ARG A 56 -12.23 0.92 2.03
C ARG A 56 -12.89 1.56 0.82
N PRO A 57 -13.15 0.76 -0.24
CA PRO A 57 -13.75 1.27 -1.47
C PRO A 57 -15.11 1.96 -1.27
N ASP A 58 -15.90 1.49 -0.32
CA ASP A 58 -17.17 2.11 0.06
C ASP A 58 -17.00 3.54 0.57
N MET A 59 -15.99 3.79 1.40
CA MET A 59 -15.67 5.12 1.92
C MET A 59 -15.10 6.03 0.84
N ILE A 60 -14.26 5.49 -0.05
CA ILE A 60 -13.71 6.24 -1.18
C ILE A 60 -14.85 6.69 -2.11
N ALA A 61 -15.78 5.79 -2.41
CA ALA A 61 -16.92 6.09 -3.27
C ALA A 61 -17.83 7.19 -2.71
N ARG A 62 -17.96 7.28 -1.38
CA ARG A 62 -18.73 8.35 -0.70
C ARG A 62 -17.97 9.68 -0.57
N GLY A 63 -16.67 9.69 -0.81
CA GLY A 63 -15.81 10.84 -0.55
C GLY A 63 -15.35 11.00 0.89
N ASP A 64 -15.53 9.98 1.72
CA ASP A 64 -15.12 9.98 3.13
C ASP A 64 -13.68 9.49 3.34
N MET A 65 -13.05 9.00 2.30
CA MET A 65 -11.66 8.52 2.31
C MET A 65 -10.98 8.98 1.02
N MET A 66 -9.71 9.34 1.11
CA MET A 66 -8.92 9.67 -0.08
C MET A 66 -8.83 8.50 -1.03
N SER A 67 -8.90 8.77 -2.33
CA SER A 67 -8.65 7.76 -3.36
C SER A 67 -7.18 7.39 -3.44
N VAL A 68 -6.89 6.26 -4.06
CA VAL A 68 -5.51 5.83 -4.33
C VAL A 68 -4.77 6.91 -5.15
N ASP A 69 -5.42 7.47 -6.15
CA ASP A 69 -4.82 8.53 -6.99
C ASP A 69 -4.50 9.79 -6.19
N ASP A 70 -5.39 10.19 -5.30
CA ASP A 70 -5.14 11.35 -4.42
C ASP A 70 -3.88 11.13 -3.55
N VAL A 71 -3.75 9.95 -2.96
CA VAL A 71 -2.61 9.63 -2.10
C VAL A 71 -1.32 9.58 -2.91
N THR A 72 -1.32 8.95 -4.08
CA THR A 72 -0.14 8.87 -4.94
C THR A 72 0.27 10.24 -5.47
N ASP A 73 -0.68 11.10 -5.78
CA ASP A 73 -0.40 12.47 -6.21
C ASP A 73 0.23 13.31 -5.10
N ILE A 74 -0.28 13.18 -3.88
CA ILE A 74 0.26 13.91 -2.71
C ILE A 74 1.68 13.46 -2.38
N LEU A 75 1.91 12.15 -2.34
CA LEU A 75 3.20 11.59 -1.94
C LEU A 75 4.23 11.56 -3.07
N ALA A 76 3.80 11.65 -4.31
CA ALA A 76 4.63 11.69 -5.52
C ALA A 76 5.64 10.53 -5.59
N VAL A 77 5.21 9.34 -5.22
CA VAL A 77 6.01 8.11 -5.29
C VAL A 77 5.21 7.00 -6.00
N ASP A 78 5.93 6.04 -6.54
CA ASP A 78 5.31 4.94 -7.28
C ASP A 78 4.54 4.00 -6.37
N LEU A 79 3.32 3.68 -6.77
CA LEU A 79 2.49 2.69 -6.09
C LEU A 79 2.96 1.28 -6.45
N ILE A 80 3.12 0.41 -5.44
CA ILE A 80 3.43 -1.00 -5.67
C ILE A 80 2.30 -1.94 -5.22
N GLY A 81 1.42 -1.46 -4.37
CA GLY A 81 0.28 -2.27 -3.94
C GLY A 81 -0.73 -1.52 -3.11
N THR A 82 -1.92 -2.08 -3.09
CA THR A 82 -3.04 -1.62 -2.29
C THR A 82 -3.64 -2.81 -1.55
N ILE A 83 -3.94 -2.64 -0.27
CA ILE A 83 -4.51 -3.70 0.54
C ILE A 83 -5.83 -3.19 1.10
N LEU A 84 -6.91 -3.92 0.84
CA LEU A 84 -8.22 -3.60 1.36
C LEU A 84 -8.28 -3.88 2.86
N ASP A 85 -9.11 -3.13 3.56
CA ASP A 85 -9.47 -3.40 4.95
C ASP A 85 -10.25 -4.71 5.00
N ASP A 86 -9.66 -5.75 5.61
CA ASP A 86 -10.17 -7.13 5.57
C ASP A 86 -10.19 -7.69 6.99
N GLU A 87 -11.37 -8.09 7.45
CA GLU A 87 -11.55 -8.72 8.76
C GLU A 87 -10.69 -9.98 8.93
N GLN A 88 -10.42 -10.70 7.84
CA GLN A 88 -9.62 -11.93 7.90
C GLN A 88 -8.19 -11.66 8.37
N ILE A 89 -7.66 -10.49 8.08
CA ILE A 89 -6.33 -10.08 8.58
C ILE A 89 -6.37 -9.97 10.11
N VAL A 90 -7.38 -9.32 10.65
CA VAL A 90 -7.54 -9.13 12.10
C VAL A 90 -7.72 -10.49 12.78
N ILE A 91 -8.58 -11.34 12.23
CA ILE A 91 -8.86 -12.67 12.79
C ILE A 91 -7.59 -13.52 12.79
N ALA A 92 -6.88 -13.59 11.67
CA ALA A 92 -5.64 -14.36 11.55
C ALA A 92 -4.58 -13.85 12.53
N THR A 93 -4.41 -12.54 12.62
CA THR A 93 -3.45 -11.91 13.53
C THR A 93 -3.77 -12.24 14.99
N ASN A 94 -5.03 -12.16 15.38
CA ASN A 94 -5.45 -12.46 16.75
C ASN A 94 -5.30 -13.96 17.09
N GLN A 95 -5.39 -14.82 16.10
CA GLN A 95 -5.19 -16.27 16.28
C GLN A 95 -3.72 -16.68 16.16
N GLY A 96 -2.83 -15.75 15.80
CA GLY A 96 -1.42 -16.04 15.57
C GLY A 96 -1.19 -16.92 14.34
N GLU A 97 -2.13 -16.94 13.42
CA GLU A 97 -2.05 -17.73 12.19
C GLU A 97 -1.60 -16.88 11.00
N PRO A 98 -0.84 -17.46 10.07
CA PRO A 98 -0.52 -16.76 8.84
C PRO A 98 -1.77 -16.59 7.97
N LEU A 99 -1.80 -15.51 7.23
CA LEU A 99 -2.90 -15.25 6.28
C LEU A 99 -2.88 -16.21 5.08
N SER A 100 -1.71 -16.79 4.81
CA SER A 100 -1.49 -17.69 3.68
C SER A 100 -2.42 -18.91 3.71
N GLY A 101 -2.98 -19.25 2.57
CA GLY A 101 -3.87 -20.40 2.40
C GLY A 101 -5.33 -20.15 2.74
N LYS A 102 -5.70 -18.92 3.09
CA LYS A 102 -7.10 -18.56 3.41
C LYS A 102 -7.88 -17.97 2.23
N SER A 103 -7.31 -17.95 1.05
CA SER A 103 -7.94 -17.44 -0.19
C SER A 103 -8.61 -16.09 -0.02
N SER A 104 -7.98 -15.20 0.74
CA SER A 104 -8.49 -13.85 0.96
C SER A 104 -8.00 -12.91 -0.14
N GLN A 105 -8.74 -11.83 -0.38
CA GLN A 105 -8.31 -10.77 -1.29
C GLN A 105 -7.00 -10.12 -0.81
N ALA A 106 -6.80 -10.02 0.48
CA ALA A 106 -5.56 -9.51 1.06
C ALA A 106 -4.37 -10.41 0.71
N GLU A 107 -4.51 -11.72 0.77
CA GLU A 107 -3.46 -12.66 0.38
C GLU A 107 -3.05 -12.45 -1.09
N GLU A 108 -4.04 -12.33 -1.98
CA GLU A 108 -3.79 -12.07 -3.40
C GLU A 108 -3.04 -10.75 -3.61
N GLU A 109 -3.43 -9.68 -2.91
CA GLU A 109 -2.75 -8.39 -3.00
C GLU A 109 -1.31 -8.45 -2.48
N TYR A 110 -1.05 -9.14 -1.37
CA TYR A 110 0.31 -9.35 -0.89
C TYR A 110 1.16 -10.13 -1.89
N MET A 111 0.61 -11.15 -2.51
CA MET A 111 1.29 -11.90 -3.56
C MET A 111 1.59 -11.03 -4.78
N ASN A 112 0.67 -10.18 -5.17
CA ASN A 112 0.87 -9.23 -6.27
C ASN A 112 1.98 -8.23 -5.96
N ILE A 113 2.06 -7.74 -4.73
CA ILE A 113 3.16 -6.88 -4.29
C ILE A 113 4.49 -7.60 -4.42
N CYS A 114 4.58 -8.85 -3.94
CA CYS A 114 5.79 -9.65 -4.07
C CYS A 114 6.21 -9.85 -5.53
N LYS A 115 5.28 -10.15 -6.41
CA LYS A 115 5.54 -10.33 -7.83
C LYS A 115 6.02 -9.03 -8.49
N ARG A 116 5.41 -7.89 -8.15
CA ARG A 116 5.86 -6.57 -8.64
C ARG A 116 7.27 -6.23 -8.16
N LEU A 117 7.61 -6.59 -6.91
CA LEU A 117 8.95 -6.43 -6.38
C LEU A 117 9.98 -7.27 -7.15
N LEU A 118 9.57 -8.41 -7.69
CA LEU A 118 10.39 -9.26 -8.53
C LEU A 118 10.45 -8.80 -10.00
N GLY A 119 9.78 -7.70 -10.33
CA GLY A 119 9.80 -7.11 -11.65
C GLY A 119 8.66 -7.53 -12.57
N GLU A 120 7.67 -8.26 -12.07
CA GLU A 120 6.49 -8.63 -12.85
C GLU A 120 5.52 -7.44 -12.95
N GLU A 121 4.97 -7.26 -14.14
CA GLU A 121 3.93 -6.25 -14.39
C GLU A 121 2.56 -6.87 -14.11
N ILE A 122 1.97 -6.49 -12.98
CA ILE A 122 0.63 -6.95 -12.60
C ILE A 122 -0.28 -5.72 -12.50
N PRO A 123 -1.39 -5.70 -13.23
CA PRO A 123 -2.34 -4.60 -13.19
C PRO A 123 -2.91 -4.41 -11.77
N PHE A 124 -3.11 -3.16 -11.39
CA PHE A 124 -3.77 -2.82 -10.12
C PHE A 124 -5.27 -3.00 -10.24
N ALA A 125 -5.89 -3.48 -9.16
CA ALA A 125 -7.34 -3.49 -9.05
C ALA A 125 -7.87 -2.05 -9.10
N ASP A 126 -8.96 -1.85 -9.84
CA ASP A 126 -9.53 -0.52 -10.00
C ASP A 126 -10.41 -0.14 -8.80
N ILE A 127 -9.74 0.28 -7.74
CA ILE A 127 -10.36 0.70 -6.48
C ILE A 127 -10.90 2.13 -6.58
N ASN A 128 -10.42 2.91 -7.55
CA ASN A 128 -10.81 4.31 -7.74
C ASN A 128 -12.16 4.48 -8.43
N ARG A 129 -12.64 3.46 -9.12
CA ARG A 129 -13.95 3.53 -9.76
C ARG A 129 -15.04 3.57 -8.70
N LYS A 130 -15.90 4.56 -8.80
CA LYS A 130 -17.12 4.62 -8.02
C LYS A 130 -17.89 3.32 -8.25
N GLN A 131 -17.93 2.45 -7.26
CA GLN A 131 -18.65 1.17 -7.37
C GLN A 131 -20.10 1.33 -7.85
N GLY A 132 -20.68 2.50 -7.56
CA GLY A 132 -22.01 2.85 -8.05
C GLY A 132 -22.13 2.98 -9.56
N LEU A 133 -21.08 3.39 -10.26
CA LEU A 133 -21.11 3.51 -11.71
C LEU A 133 -21.05 2.15 -12.39
N LEU A 134 -20.21 1.25 -11.89
CA LEU A 134 -20.09 -0.12 -12.39
C LEU A 134 -21.35 -0.95 -12.12
N ARG A 135 -21.99 -0.77 -10.98
CA ARG A 135 -23.30 -1.38 -10.70
C ARG A 135 -24.39 -0.88 -11.64
N LYS A 136 -24.42 0.42 -11.93
CA LYS A 136 -25.37 1.00 -12.88
C LYS A 136 -25.12 0.52 -14.29
N ILE A 137 -23.88 0.43 -14.72
CA ILE A 137 -23.50 -0.08 -16.04
C ILE A 137 -23.76 -1.59 -16.12
N GLY A 138 -23.38 -2.35 -15.08
CA GLY A 138 -23.62 -3.78 -14.99
C GLY A 138 -25.11 -4.13 -15.01
N SER A 139 -25.97 -3.37 -14.33
CA SER A 139 -27.42 -3.56 -14.38
C SER A 139 -28.04 -3.15 -15.71
N PHE A 140 -27.39 -2.24 -16.43
CA PHE A 140 -27.82 -1.81 -17.76
C PHE A 140 -27.56 -2.86 -18.83
N PHE A 141 -26.48 -3.60 -18.70
CA PHE A 141 -26.09 -4.66 -19.64
C PHE A 141 -26.65 -6.04 -19.31
N LYS A 142 -27.26 -6.23 -18.14
CA LYS A 142 -27.87 -7.50 -17.72
C LYS A 142 -29.32 -7.67 -18.14
N LYS A 143 -29.82 -6.81 -18.99
CA LYS A 143 -31.11 -7.01 -19.63
C LYS A 143 -30.87 -7.78 -20.94
#